data_f2528c2654ac73b593a51d28cd69c564
#
_entry.id   f2528c2654ac73b593a51d28cd69c564
#
_cell.length_a   1.000
_cell.length_b   1.000
_cell.length_c   1.000
_cell.angle_alpha   90.00
_cell.angle_beta   90.00
_cell.angle_gamma   90.00
#
_symmetry.space_group_name_H-M   'P 1'
#
loop_
_entity.id
_entity.type
_entity.pdbx_description
1 polymer ?
#
loop_
_entity_poly.entity_id
_entity_poly.type
_entity_poly.pdbx_seq_one_letter_code
_entity_poly.pdbx_strand_id
1 'polypeptide(L)'
;MSVPTTLVWFRRDLRTDDQPALQAAARSGRPLLGLYVWPNEGALTARRRYFIWQSLRDLQARLAECGIPLHVREGNPVQAVAETAAHCRAAEVMCASDGAGQGALRTALEKQGCRLHSVADGLLQPPFQFIRAPYFNEPAFAAFQVAWQAACVEQYAAWQASAWPPPDLAAQQQRLPENLKTAGLPVVPRAVLTIPGGETAARRQLAEFLPRLPYYPVLRSLPAQHGSSQLSPHLVFGTLSVRRAWAAASNTPDAAAWQEALARREFWRHYFRQYPDVLRQDLPEHRAAGQANQTLMAAWQQGITGYPLADAAMRLLRDTGWLPHSLRRFCAAFFCRVLGGRWQDGAGWFARQLLDFEPAANSGNWQLAAGLGGKQVERQPFNPVVWSQKLDPDGQFIRRHLPQLAYLDSRRIHAPWLAAAEVNTNGYPAPVVDYRAR
;
A
#
# COMPACT_ATOMS: atom_id res chain seq x y z
N MET A 1 -44.13 -10.72 -2.59
CA MET A 1 -43.08 -10.30 -1.62
C MET A 1 -41.80 -10.05 -2.42
N SER A 2 -41.10 -8.92 -2.18
CA SER A 2 -39.81 -8.66 -2.86
C SER A 2 -38.76 -9.68 -2.40
N VAL A 3 -37.98 -10.20 -3.35
CA VAL A 3 -36.90 -11.14 -3.06
C VAL A 3 -35.84 -10.42 -2.18
N PRO A 4 -35.40 -11.00 -1.05
CA PRO A 4 -34.35 -10.40 -0.23
C PRO A 4 -33.05 -10.28 -1.02
N THR A 5 -32.30 -9.20 -0.78
CA THR A 5 -31.02 -8.93 -1.46
C THR A 5 -29.83 -9.47 -0.68
N THR A 6 -28.68 -9.55 -1.34
CA THR A 6 -27.36 -9.71 -0.71
C THR A 6 -26.57 -8.41 -0.92
N LEU A 7 -26.13 -7.78 0.17
CA LEU A 7 -25.33 -6.56 0.14
C LEU A 7 -23.85 -6.91 0.14
N VAL A 8 -23.08 -6.38 -0.82
CA VAL A 8 -21.62 -6.54 -0.88
C VAL A 8 -20.97 -5.23 -0.43
N TRP A 9 -20.36 -5.24 0.75
CA TRP A 9 -19.69 -4.05 1.30
C TRP A 9 -18.21 -4.04 0.91
N PHE A 10 -17.89 -3.24 -0.10
CA PHE A 10 -16.52 -2.99 -0.58
C PHE A 10 -15.77 -2.03 0.38
N ARG A 11 -14.48 -2.32 0.60
CA ARG A 11 -13.59 -1.50 1.45
C ARG A 11 -12.21 -1.30 0.80
N ARG A 12 -11.29 -2.23 1.00
CA ARG A 12 -9.95 -2.28 0.37
C ARG A 12 -9.87 -3.45 -0.62
N ASP A 13 -10.91 -3.63 -1.38
CA ASP A 13 -11.14 -4.72 -2.32
C ASP A 13 -11.92 -4.22 -3.55
N LEU A 14 -11.50 -3.03 -4.06
CA LEU A 14 -12.21 -2.25 -5.09
C LEU A 14 -12.02 -2.84 -6.48
N ARG A 15 -12.51 -4.08 -6.68
CA ARG A 15 -12.41 -4.83 -7.93
C ARG A 15 -13.55 -5.82 -8.09
N THR A 16 -13.71 -6.33 -9.30
CA THR A 16 -14.62 -7.45 -9.61
C THR A 16 -13.88 -8.77 -9.79
N ASP A 17 -12.66 -8.73 -10.35
CA ASP A 17 -11.87 -9.94 -10.62
C ASP A 17 -11.25 -10.50 -9.34
N ASP A 18 -11.40 -11.82 -9.15
CA ASP A 18 -10.87 -12.52 -7.97
C ASP A 18 -11.24 -11.82 -6.64
N GLN A 19 -12.53 -11.42 -6.53
CA GLN A 19 -13.08 -10.77 -5.34
C GLN A 19 -13.94 -11.77 -4.55
N PRO A 20 -13.42 -12.35 -3.45
CA PRO A 20 -14.06 -13.49 -2.79
C PRO A 20 -15.44 -13.18 -2.20
N ALA A 21 -15.64 -11.97 -1.63
CA ALA A 21 -16.94 -11.60 -1.06
C ALA A 21 -18.01 -11.44 -2.14
N LEU A 22 -17.65 -10.86 -3.31
CA LEU A 22 -18.54 -10.73 -4.45
C LEU A 22 -18.89 -12.09 -5.05
N GLN A 23 -17.90 -12.99 -5.16
CA GLN A 23 -18.13 -14.36 -5.63
C GLN A 23 -19.02 -15.16 -4.66
N ALA A 24 -18.81 -15.01 -3.35
CA ALA A 24 -19.66 -15.64 -2.34
C ALA A 24 -21.08 -15.10 -2.38
N ALA A 25 -21.25 -13.78 -2.57
CA ALA A 25 -22.55 -13.15 -2.72
C ALA A 25 -23.30 -13.67 -3.95
N ALA A 26 -22.62 -13.84 -5.08
CA ALA A 26 -23.24 -14.37 -6.31
C ALA A 26 -23.78 -15.78 -6.15
N ARG A 27 -23.14 -16.61 -5.32
CA ARG A 27 -23.63 -17.97 -5.01
C ARG A 27 -24.89 -17.99 -4.15
N SER A 28 -25.28 -16.86 -3.54
CA SER A 28 -26.52 -16.80 -2.73
C SER A 28 -27.79 -16.94 -3.55
N GLY A 29 -27.74 -16.80 -4.87
CA GLY A 29 -28.88 -16.83 -5.76
C GLY A 29 -29.82 -15.63 -5.59
N ARG A 30 -29.42 -14.58 -4.85
CA ARG A 30 -30.19 -13.35 -4.60
C ARG A 30 -29.68 -12.20 -5.43
N PRO A 31 -30.52 -11.17 -5.69
CA PRO A 31 -30.06 -9.93 -6.29
C PRO A 31 -28.96 -9.29 -5.44
N LEU A 32 -27.91 -8.77 -6.08
CA LEU A 32 -26.76 -8.14 -5.44
C LEU A 32 -26.86 -6.62 -5.48
N LEU A 33 -26.44 -5.99 -4.39
CA LEU A 33 -26.23 -4.55 -4.29
C LEU A 33 -24.83 -4.29 -3.75
N GLY A 34 -24.02 -3.51 -4.47
CA GLY A 34 -22.73 -3.04 -3.99
C GLY A 34 -22.90 -1.84 -3.07
N LEU A 35 -22.08 -1.77 -2.01
CA LEU A 35 -21.98 -0.62 -1.11
C LEU A 35 -20.53 -0.26 -0.87
N TYR A 36 -20.23 1.03 -0.94
CA TYR A 36 -19.00 1.61 -0.41
C TYR A 36 -19.34 2.72 0.58
N VAL A 37 -18.69 2.73 1.74
CA VAL A 37 -18.84 3.82 2.70
C VAL A 37 -17.66 4.76 2.57
N TRP A 38 -17.94 5.98 2.10
CA TRP A 38 -16.95 7.01 1.88
C TRP A 38 -16.42 7.54 3.22
N PRO A 39 -15.10 7.60 3.42
CA PRO A 39 -14.54 8.08 4.68
C PRO A 39 -14.84 9.56 4.93
N ASN A 40 -15.03 9.94 6.20
CA ASN A 40 -15.23 11.32 6.61
C ASN A 40 -14.10 12.25 6.12
N GLU A 41 -14.41 13.54 6.02
CA GLU A 41 -13.41 14.56 5.70
C GLU A 41 -12.24 14.52 6.70
N GLY A 42 -11.02 14.73 6.16
CA GLY A 42 -9.79 14.67 6.96
C GLY A 42 -9.21 13.28 7.21
N ALA A 43 -9.98 12.20 7.03
CA ALA A 43 -9.47 10.83 7.21
C ALA A 43 -8.46 10.41 6.14
N LEU A 44 -8.52 11.04 4.95
CA LEU A 44 -7.67 10.72 3.81
C LEU A 44 -7.09 11.98 3.16
N THR A 45 -5.88 11.86 2.60
CA THR A 45 -5.30 12.93 1.78
C THR A 45 -6.07 13.12 0.47
N ALA A 46 -5.96 14.30 -0.16
CA ALA A 46 -6.60 14.58 -1.44
C ALA A 46 -6.24 13.54 -2.52
N ARG A 47 -4.97 13.09 -2.57
CA ARG A 47 -4.52 12.05 -3.51
C ARG A 47 -5.20 10.71 -3.25
N ARG A 48 -5.31 10.27 -2.00
CA ARG A 48 -6.02 9.01 -1.66
C ARG A 48 -7.50 9.11 -1.98
N ARG A 49 -8.14 10.23 -1.66
CA ARG A 49 -9.55 10.47 -2.01
C ARG A 49 -9.76 10.36 -3.52
N TYR A 50 -8.91 11.01 -4.32
CA TYR A 50 -9.03 10.99 -5.77
C TYR A 50 -8.71 9.61 -6.37
N PHE A 51 -7.73 8.87 -5.84
CA PHE A 51 -7.45 7.49 -6.25
C PHE A 51 -8.63 6.55 -5.97
N ILE A 52 -9.23 6.66 -4.77
CA ILE A 52 -10.42 5.88 -4.41
C ILE A 52 -11.58 6.24 -5.33
N TRP A 53 -11.77 7.52 -5.61
CA TRP A 53 -12.83 7.98 -6.52
C TRP A 53 -12.67 7.39 -7.93
N GLN A 54 -11.47 7.41 -8.50
CA GLN A 54 -11.19 6.76 -9.78
C GLN A 54 -11.46 5.26 -9.72
N SER A 55 -11.07 4.62 -8.61
CA SER A 55 -11.29 3.18 -8.40
C SER A 55 -12.76 2.83 -8.29
N LEU A 56 -13.56 3.67 -7.63
CA LEU A 56 -15.00 3.47 -7.53
C LEU A 56 -15.71 3.72 -8.87
N ARG A 57 -15.27 4.66 -9.69
CA ARG A 57 -15.80 4.85 -11.04
C ARG A 57 -15.59 3.61 -11.91
N ASP A 58 -14.39 3.05 -11.87
CA ASP A 58 -14.06 1.83 -12.59
C ASP A 58 -14.86 0.64 -12.06
N LEU A 59 -14.94 0.48 -10.74
CA LEU A 59 -15.74 -0.57 -10.10
C LEU A 59 -17.24 -0.44 -10.44
N GLN A 60 -17.78 0.78 -10.41
CA GLN A 60 -19.18 1.05 -10.77
C GLN A 60 -19.49 0.62 -12.20
N ALA A 61 -18.62 0.98 -13.16
CA ALA A 61 -18.78 0.59 -14.55
C ALA A 61 -18.76 -0.94 -14.72
N ARG A 62 -17.80 -1.63 -14.09
CA ARG A 62 -17.68 -3.09 -14.15
C ARG A 62 -18.83 -3.83 -13.47
N LEU A 63 -19.32 -3.32 -12.35
CA LEU A 63 -20.50 -3.88 -11.68
C LEU A 63 -21.77 -3.66 -12.53
N ALA A 64 -21.88 -2.52 -13.20
CA ALA A 64 -23.00 -2.20 -14.07
C ALA A 64 -23.09 -3.15 -15.29
N GLU A 65 -21.94 -3.60 -15.83
CA GLU A 65 -21.91 -4.65 -16.89
C GLU A 65 -22.57 -5.95 -16.43
N CYS A 66 -22.58 -6.21 -15.12
CA CYS A 66 -23.23 -7.36 -14.48
C CYS A 66 -24.63 -7.03 -13.93
N GLY A 67 -25.16 -5.83 -14.18
CA GLY A 67 -26.42 -5.35 -13.63
C GLY A 67 -26.41 -5.06 -12.12
N ILE A 68 -25.24 -4.99 -11.47
CA ILE A 68 -25.10 -4.73 -10.04
C ILE A 68 -24.91 -3.23 -9.80
N PRO A 69 -25.86 -2.53 -9.14
CA PRO A 69 -25.66 -1.13 -8.77
C PRO A 69 -24.67 -1.00 -7.62
N LEU A 70 -23.91 0.09 -7.62
CA LEU A 70 -23.01 0.47 -6.53
C LEU A 70 -23.55 1.71 -5.82
N HIS A 71 -23.91 1.57 -4.54
CA HIS A 71 -24.27 2.70 -3.67
C HIS A 71 -23.04 3.22 -2.95
N VAL A 72 -22.89 4.55 -2.88
CA VAL A 72 -21.86 5.20 -2.08
C VAL A 72 -22.55 6.03 -1.00
N ARG A 73 -22.23 5.74 0.26
CA ARG A 73 -22.75 6.42 1.45
C ARG A 73 -21.60 7.10 2.18
N GLU A 74 -21.90 8.20 2.83
CA GLU A 74 -20.95 8.86 3.75
C GLU A 74 -21.32 8.55 5.20
N GLY A 75 -20.35 8.70 6.12
CA GLY A 75 -20.60 8.62 7.56
C GLY A 75 -19.96 7.42 8.26
N ASN A 76 -20.54 7.03 9.39
CA ASN A 76 -20.05 5.90 10.17
C ASN A 76 -20.31 4.58 9.44
N PRO A 77 -19.29 3.74 9.20
CA PRO A 77 -19.46 2.52 8.43
C PRO A 77 -20.47 1.54 9.02
N VAL A 78 -20.53 1.38 10.35
CA VAL A 78 -21.46 0.46 11.01
C VAL A 78 -22.89 0.90 10.75
N GLN A 79 -23.17 2.19 10.95
CA GLN A 79 -24.48 2.78 10.75
C GLN A 79 -24.88 2.73 9.26
N ALA A 80 -24.02 3.20 8.35
CA ALA A 80 -24.30 3.25 6.92
C ALA A 80 -24.59 1.87 6.34
N VAL A 81 -23.84 0.85 6.74
CA VAL A 81 -24.07 -0.54 6.31
C VAL A 81 -25.38 -1.08 6.86
N ALA A 82 -25.66 -0.90 8.16
CA ALA A 82 -26.88 -1.38 8.79
C ALA A 82 -28.15 -0.71 8.21
N GLU A 83 -28.14 0.61 8.02
CA GLU A 83 -29.23 1.34 7.39
C GLU A 83 -29.48 0.90 5.93
N THR A 84 -28.39 0.70 5.16
CA THR A 84 -28.51 0.23 3.77
C THR A 84 -29.05 -1.19 3.74
N ALA A 85 -28.59 -2.09 4.60
CA ALA A 85 -29.10 -3.44 4.71
C ALA A 85 -30.59 -3.47 5.04
N ALA A 86 -31.06 -2.63 5.97
CA ALA A 86 -32.49 -2.49 6.28
C ALA A 86 -33.29 -1.97 5.08
N HIS A 87 -32.80 -0.93 4.40
CA HIS A 87 -33.46 -0.30 3.25
C HIS A 87 -33.64 -1.28 2.08
N CYS A 88 -32.62 -2.05 1.75
CA CYS A 88 -32.68 -3.05 0.67
C CYS A 88 -33.20 -4.43 1.14
N ARG A 89 -33.65 -4.55 2.39
CA ARG A 89 -34.09 -5.83 2.98
C ARG A 89 -33.06 -6.94 2.78
N ALA A 90 -31.79 -6.65 3.05
CA ALA A 90 -30.73 -7.62 2.87
C ALA A 90 -30.89 -8.79 3.83
N ALA A 91 -30.85 -10.02 3.33
CA ALA A 91 -30.77 -11.22 4.14
C ALA A 91 -29.36 -11.39 4.71
N GLU A 92 -28.37 -10.87 4.00
CA GLU A 92 -26.97 -11.01 4.38
C GLU A 92 -26.10 -9.86 3.82
N VAL A 93 -25.02 -9.57 4.51
CA VAL A 93 -23.96 -8.66 4.10
C VAL A 93 -22.68 -9.47 3.93
N MET A 94 -22.07 -9.39 2.74
CA MET A 94 -20.77 -9.98 2.43
C MET A 94 -19.69 -8.92 2.43
N CYS A 95 -18.55 -9.14 3.07
CA CYS A 95 -17.41 -8.23 3.02
C CYS A 95 -16.08 -8.98 3.13
N ALA A 96 -15.00 -8.35 2.68
CA ALA A 96 -13.67 -8.86 2.93
C ALA A 96 -13.32 -8.79 4.43
N SER A 97 -12.64 -9.80 4.96
CA SER A 97 -12.13 -9.80 6.33
C SER A 97 -10.78 -9.09 6.40
N ASP A 98 -10.70 -8.03 7.17
CA ASP A 98 -9.43 -7.36 7.53
C ASP A 98 -8.97 -7.66 8.96
N GLY A 99 -9.71 -8.54 9.64
CA GLY A 99 -9.34 -9.06 10.96
C GLY A 99 -9.71 -8.18 12.16
N ALA A 100 -10.30 -7.00 11.96
CA ALA A 100 -10.63 -6.10 13.07
C ALA A 100 -12.06 -5.52 12.98
N GLY A 101 -12.69 -5.27 14.14
CA GLY A 101 -13.77 -4.29 14.27
C GLY A 101 -15.15 -4.68 13.76
N GLN A 102 -15.44 -5.94 13.41
CA GLN A 102 -16.71 -6.33 12.84
C GLN A 102 -17.81 -6.67 13.89
N GLY A 103 -17.46 -6.71 15.18
CA GLY A 103 -18.39 -7.08 16.25
C GLY A 103 -19.60 -6.15 16.32
N ALA A 104 -19.37 -4.84 16.36
CA ALA A 104 -20.44 -3.85 16.40
C ALA A 104 -21.38 -3.92 15.19
N LEU A 105 -20.82 -4.14 13.99
CA LEU A 105 -21.61 -4.31 12.76
C LEU A 105 -22.43 -5.60 12.82
N ARG A 106 -21.83 -6.71 13.26
CA ARG A 106 -22.52 -7.99 13.43
C ARG A 106 -23.73 -7.84 14.34
N THR A 107 -23.54 -7.25 15.52
CA THR A 107 -24.63 -7.00 16.46
C THR A 107 -25.73 -6.10 15.86
N ALA A 108 -25.37 -5.08 15.10
CA ALA A 108 -26.35 -4.18 14.48
C ALA A 108 -27.18 -4.90 13.39
N LEU A 109 -26.55 -5.76 12.59
CA LEU A 109 -27.22 -6.53 11.54
C LEU A 109 -28.09 -7.66 12.11
N GLU A 110 -27.64 -8.36 13.15
CA GLU A 110 -28.40 -9.44 13.81
C GLU A 110 -29.73 -8.93 14.39
N LYS A 111 -29.76 -7.71 14.93
CA LYS A 111 -31.01 -7.06 15.39
C LYS A 111 -32.06 -6.90 14.29
N GLN A 112 -31.65 -6.91 13.02
CA GLN A 112 -32.49 -6.77 11.84
C GLN A 112 -32.75 -8.10 11.14
N GLY A 113 -32.28 -9.22 11.70
CA GLY A 113 -32.36 -10.53 11.05
C GLY A 113 -31.42 -10.69 9.84
N CYS A 114 -30.43 -9.82 9.69
CA CYS A 114 -29.44 -9.85 8.61
C CYS A 114 -28.12 -10.49 9.10
N ARG A 115 -27.53 -11.36 8.29
CA ARG A 115 -26.27 -12.06 8.64
C ARG A 115 -25.05 -11.35 8.06
N LEU A 116 -23.98 -11.25 8.84
CA LEU A 116 -22.68 -10.76 8.36
C LEU A 116 -21.74 -11.92 8.02
N HIS A 117 -21.31 -12.01 6.78
CA HIS A 117 -20.31 -12.95 6.29
C HIS A 117 -19.01 -12.23 5.94
N SER A 118 -17.92 -12.64 6.59
CA SER A 118 -16.58 -12.11 6.35
C SER A 118 -15.74 -13.13 5.60
N VAL A 119 -15.24 -12.76 4.43
CA VAL A 119 -14.46 -13.62 3.55
C VAL A 119 -13.00 -13.15 3.53
N ALA A 120 -12.04 -14.07 3.64
CA ALA A 120 -10.62 -13.72 3.59
C ALA A 120 -10.25 -13.13 2.23
N ASP A 121 -9.60 -11.98 2.24
CA ASP A 121 -9.05 -11.30 1.07
C ASP A 121 -7.80 -10.46 1.42
N GLY A 122 -7.07 -10.03 0.40
CA GLY A 122 -5.89 -9.16 0.54
C GLY A 122 -4.63 -9.84 1.07
N LEU A 123 -4.70 -11.14 1.38
CA LEU A 123 -3.57 -12.00 1.73
C LEU A 123 -3.62 -13.25 0.84
N LEU A 124 -2.45 -13.76 0.43
CA LEU A 124 -2.36 -15.00 -0.31
C LEU A 124 -2.66 -16.21 0.59
N GLN A 125 -2.24 -16.11 1.84
CA GLN A 125 -2.36 -17.17 2.81
C GLN A 125 -3.09 -16.73 4.07
N PRO A 126 -3.82 -17.62 4.77
CA PRO A 126 -4.34 -17.31 6.09
C PRO A 126 -3.20 -16.99 7.06
N PRO A 127 -3.47 -16.31 8.17
CA PRO A 127 -2.47 -15.97 9.16
C PRO A 127 -1.73 -17.21 9.66
N PHE A 128 -0.39 -17.20 9.59
CA PHE A 128 0.46 -18.26 10.12
C PHE A 128 1.06 -17.87 11.47
N GLN A 129 1.19 -18.81 12.37
CA GLN A 129 1.88 -18.63 13.66
C GLN A 129 3.40 -18.86 13.53
N PHE A 130 4.04 -18.36 12.47
CA PHE A 130 5.48 -18.55 12.25
C PHE A 130 6.35 -17.57 13.01
N ILE A 131 5.78 -16.45 13.43
CA ILE A 131 6.52 -15.37 14.06
C ILE A 131 6.49 -15.60 15.56
N ARG A 132 7.57 -16.17 16.11
CA ARG A 132 7.65 -16.57 17.53
C ARG A 132 8.21 -15.46 18.45
N ALA A 133 8.62 -14.33 17.91
CA ALA A 133 9.24 -13.27 18.69
C ALA A 133 8.76 -11.88 18.23
N PRO A 134 8.62 -10.91 19.15
CA PRO A 134 8.15 -9.57 18.84
C PRO A 134 9.22 -8.68 18.17
N TYR A 135 10.16 -9.27 17.45
CA TYR A 135 11.17 -8.55 16.68
C TYR A 135 11.36 -9.20 15.30
N PHE A 136 11.59 -8.36 14.31
CA PHE A 136 11.91 -8.81 12.96
C PHE A 136 13.33 -9.39 12.93
N ASN A 137 13.50 -10.54 12.28
CA ASN A 137 14.80 -11.04 11.87
C ASN A 137 14.70 -11.71 10.49
N GLU A 138 15.78 -11.67 9.72
CA GLU A 138 15.82 -12.30 8.40
C GLU A 138 15.59 -13.82 8.43
N PRO A 139 16.08 -14.59 9.40
CA PRO A 139 15.72 -16.01 9.51
C PRO A 139 14.23 -16.27 9.67
N ALA A 140 13.51 -15.45 10.44
CA ALA A 140 12.06 -15.59 10.58
C ALA A 140 11.34 -15.27 9.27
N PHE A 141 11.79 -14.24 8.55
CA PHE A 141 11.26 -13.94 7.23
C PHE A 141 11.55 -15.06 6.23
N ALA A 142 12.76 -15.61 6.19
CA ALA A 142 13.12 -16.71 5.29
C ALA A 142 12.27 -17.97 5.53
N ALA A 143 12.05 -18.35 6.80
CA ALA A 143 11.16 -19.47 7.16
C ALA A 143 9.72 -19.21 6.73
N PHE A 144 9.22 -17.98 6.95
CA PHE A 144 7.89 -17.56 6.47
C PHE A 144 7.81 -17.66 4.94
N GLN A 145 8.80 -17.16 4.22
CA GLN A 145 8.81 -17.13 2.76
C GLN A 145 8.72 -18.53 2.16
N VAL A 146 9.48 -19.49 2.69
CA VAL A 146 9.44 -20.90 2.22
C VAL A 146 8.03 -21.49 2.40
N ALA A 147 7.45 -21.36 3.59
CA ALA A 147 6.11 -21.88 3.87
C ALA A 147 5.03 -21.17 3.04
N TRP A 148 5.17 -19.84 2.87
CA TRP A 148 4.27 -19.03 2.07
C TRP A 148 4.30 -19.42 0.59
N GLN A 149 5.49 -19.62 0.00
CA GLN A 149 5.63 -20.05 -1.39
C GLN A 149 5.00 -21.43 -1.63
N ALA A 150 5.27 -22.39 -0.74
CA ALA A 150 4.69 -23.73 -0.84
C ALA A 150 3.15 -23.69 -0.84
N ALA A 151 2.56 -22.95 0.10
CA ALA A 151 1.12 -22.81 0.19
C ALA A 151 0.51 -22.03 -0.99
N CYS A 152 1.23 -21.04 -1.58
CA CYS A 152 0.80 -20.36 -2.80
C CYS A 152 0.73 -21.32 -4.00
N VAL A 153 1.72 -22.19 -4.16
CA VAL A 153 1.72 -23.20 -5.24
C VAL A 153 0.55 -24.16 -5.08
N GLU A 154 0.31 -24.65 -3.86
CA GLU A 154 -0.78 -25.57 -3.55
C GLU A 154 -2.17 -24.98 -3.88
N GLN A 155 -2.37 -23.68 -3.57
CA GLN A 155 -3.66 -23.01 -3.78
C GLN A 155 -3.86 -22.44 -5.19
N TYR A 156 -2.82 -22.38 -5.99
CA TYR A 156 -2.86 -21.71 -7.30
C TYR A 156 -3.95 -22.26 -8.24
N ALA A 157 -4.09 -23.58 -8.31
CA ALA A 157 -5.08 -24.24 -9.16
C ALA A 157 -6.52 -23.87 -8.76
N ALA A 158 -6.80 -23.74 -7.47
CA ALA A 158 -8.10 -23.35 -6.97
C ALA A 158 -8.47 -21.91 -7.33
N TRP A 159 -7.48 -20.99 -7.40
CA TRP A 159 -7.72 -19.60 -7.79
C TRP A 159 -8.05 -19.46 -9.28
N GLN A 160 -7.46 -20.30 -10.14
CA GLN A 160 -7.75 -20.26 -11.58
C GLN A 160 -9.16 -20.75 -11.93
N ALA A 161 -9.75 -21.61 -11.09
CA ALA A 161 -11.04 -22.22 -11.35
C ALA A 161 -12.24 -21.28 -11.14
N SER A 162 -12.05 -20.10 -10.53
CA SER A 162 -13.15 -19.17 -10.24
C SER A 162 -13.36 -18.16 -11.36
N ALA A 163 -14.32 -18.43 -12.23
CA ALA A 163 -14.74 -17.47 -13.27
C ALA A 163 -15.64 -16.36 -12.71
N TRP A 164 -15.49 -15.16 -13.24
CA TRP A 164 -16.38 -14.03 -12.98
C TRP A 164 -16.79 -13.37 -14.31
N PRO A 165 -18.06 -12.98 -14.49
CA PRO A 165 -19.22 -13.29 -13.63
C PRO A 165 -19.70 -14.74 -13.76
N PRO A 166 -20.39 -15.28 -12.73
CA PRO A 166 -21.04 -16.59 -12.87
C PRO A 166 -22.20 -16.51 -13.87
N PRO A 167 -22.54 -17.61 -14.57
CA PRO A 167 -23.52 -17.62 -15.68
C PRO A 167 -24.93 -17.11 -15.30
N ASP A 168 -25.37 -17.40 -14.08
CA ASP A 168 -26.72 -17.09 -13.63
C ASP A 168 -26.92 -15.68 -13.08
N LEU A 169 -25.86 -14.89 -13.02
CA LEU A 169 -25.86 -13.58 -12.34
C LEU A 169 -26.85 -12.60 -12.97
N ALA A 170 -26.97 -12.58 -14.30
CA ALA A 170 -27.88 -11.69 -15.00
C ALA A 170 -29.35 -11.98 -14.62
N ALA A 171 -29.75 -13.24 -14.53
CA ALA A 171 -31.09 -13.65 -14.11
C ALA A 171 -31.38 -13.30 -12.63
N GLN A 172 -30.38 -13.37 -11.75
CA GLN A 172 -30.48 -12.93 -10.35
C GLN A 172 -30.79 -11.42 -10.29
N GLN A 173 -30.08 -10.59 -11.06
CA GLN A 173 -30.20 -9.14 -11.06
C GLN A 173 -31.53 -8.60 -11.61
N GLN A 174 -32.19 -9.31 -12.48
CA GLN A 174 -33.54 -8.92 -12.97
C GLN A 174 -34.58 -8.78 -11.85
N ARG A 175 -34.35 -9.41 -10.68
CA ARG A 175 -35.23 -9.37 -9.50
C ARG A 175 -34.92 -8.22 -8.55
N LEU A 176 -33.91 -7.40 -8.83
CA LEU A 176 -33.52 -6.26 -7.98
C LEU A 176 -34.61 -5.17 -8.10
N PRO A 177 -35.10 -4.63 -6.96
CA PRO A 177 -36.07 -3.53 -6.97
C PRO A 177 -35.53 -2.29 -7.69
N GLU A 178 -36.38 -1.60 -8.47
CA GLU A 178 -35.94 -0.46 -9.29
C GLU A 178 -35.39 0.70 -8.49
N ASN A 179 -35.94 0.97 -7.31
CA ASN A 179 -35.47 2.02 -6.39
C ASN A 179 -34.02 1.79 -5.86
N LEU A 180 -33.47 0.59 -6.03
CA LEU A 180 -32.11 0.24 -5.65
C LEU A 180 -31.11 0.27 -6.82
N LYS A 181 -31.58 0.56 -8.05
CA LYS A 181 -30.73 0.59 -9.26
C LYS A 181 -29.94 1.89 -9.43
N THR A 182 -30.01 2.80 -8.47
CA THR A 182 -29.27 4.06 -8.51
C THR A 182 -27.96 3.95 -7.76
N ALA A 183 -26.90 4.51 -8.33
CA ALA A 183 -25.59 4.62 -7.69
C ALA A 183 -25.14 6.07 -7.71
N GLY A 184 -24.50 6.51 -6.64
CA GLY A 184 -23.98 7.87 -6.50
C GLY A 184 -22.50 7.87 -6.12
N LEU A 185 -21.71 8.69 -6.81
CA LEU A 185 -20.33 8.96 -6.44
C LEU A 185 -20.21 10.38 -5.89
N PRO A 186 -19.41 10.61 -4.84
CA PRO A 186 -19.19 11.96 -4.33
C PRO A 186 -18.46 12.81 -5.34
N VAL A 187 -18.64 14.13 -5.26
CA VAL A 187 -17.80 15.07 -5.98
C VAL A 187 -16.47 15.19 -5.27
N VAL A 188 -15.37 14.86 -5.95
CA VAL A 188 -14.02 14.90 -5.40
C VAL A 188 -13.14 15.81 -6.24
N PRO A 189 -12.46 16.79 -5.63
CA PRO A 189 -11.50 17.63 -6.33
C PRO A 189 -10.41 16.79 -7.00
N ARG A 190 -10.05 17.16 -8.23
CA ARG A 190 -8.99 16.49 -8.97
C ARG A 190 -7.66 16.67 -8.25
N ALA A 191 -6.91 15.58 -8.06
CA ALA A 191 -5.55 15.60 -7.56
C ALA A 191 -4.58 15.04 -8.60
N VAL A 192 -3.34 15.50 -8.57
CA VAL A 192 -2.29 14.95 -9.44
C VAL A 192 -1.90 13.57 -8.92
N LEU A 193 -2.07 12.56 -9.78
CA LEU A 193 -1.65 11.18 -9.53
C LEU A 193 -0.71 10.72 -10.64
N THR A 194 0.42 10.17 -10.25
CA THR A 194 1.34 9.46 -11.17
C THR A 194 0.91 8.01 -11.40
N ILE A 195 0.10 7.46 -10.49
CA ILE A 195 -0.46 6.11 -10.55
C ILE A 195 -1.98 6.26 -10.52
N PRO A 196 -2.69 6.02 -11.65
CA PRO A 196 -4.15 6.15 -11.70
C PRO A 196 -4.84 5.04 -10.91
N GLY A 197 -6.02 5.32 -10.34
CA GLY A 197 -6.85 4.33 -9.64
C GLY A 197 -7.68 3.47 -10.58
N GLY A 198 -8.18 2.34 -10.05
CA GLY A 198 -9.08 1.41 -10.72
C GLY A 198 -8.46 0.07 -11.09
N GLU A 199 -9.30 -0.95 -11.23
CA GLU A 199 -8.92 -2.31 -11.62
C GLU A 199 -8.35 -2.35 -13.04
N THR A 200 -8.96 -1.61 -13.98
CA THR A 200 -8.50 -1.50 -15.36
C THR A 200 -7.07 -0.93 -15.42
N ALA A 201 -6.79 0.12 -14.66
CA ALA A 201 -5.47 0.71 -14.57
C ALA A 201 -4.46 -0.26 -13.94
N ALA A 202 -4.86 -0.97 -12.88
CA ALA A 202 -4.03 -1.96 -12.21
C ALA A 202 -3.62 -3.13 -13.11
N ARG A 203 -4.58 -3.65 -13.88
CA ARG A 203 -4.32 -4.73 -14.85
C ARG A 203 -3.36 -4.30 -15.96
N ARG A 204 -3.57 -3.09 -16.51
CA ARG A 204 -2.67 -2.53 -17.52
C ARG A 204 -1.26 -2.39 -16.96
N GLN A 205 -1.11 -1.81 -15.78
CA GLN A 205 0.19 -1.61 -15.14
C GLN A 205 0.89 -2.94 -14.82
N LEU A 206 0.15 -3.98 -14.40
CA LEU A 206 0.70 -5.32 -14.23
C LEU A 206 1.22 -5.88 -15.57
N ALA A 207 0.42 -5.79 -16.64
CA ALA A 207 0.81 -6.27 -17.97
C ALA A 207 2.05 -5.54 -18.51
N GLU A 208 2.17 -4.23 -18.28
CA GLU A 208 3.35 -3.42 -18.64
C GLU A 208 4.59 -3.76 -17.80
N PHE A 209 4.40 -4.25 -16.58
CA PHE A 209 5.50 -4.64 -15.70
C PHE A 209 6.06 -6.04 -16.00
N LEU A 210 5.23 -7.01 -16.35
CA LEU A 210 5.65 -8.41 -16.54
C LEU A 210 6.85 -8.60 -17.50
N PRO A 211 6.93 -7.95 -18.66
CA PRO A 211 8.09 -8.06 -19.54
C PRO A 211 9.41 -7.55 -18.93
N ARG A 212 9.31 -6.71 -17.89
CA ARG A 212 10.46 -6.12 -17.18
C ARG A 212 10.87 -6.92 -15.95
N LEU A 213 10.11 -7.94 -15.60
CA LEU A 213 10.31 -8.76 -14.40
C LEU A 213 11.72 -9.38 -14.32
N PRO A 214 12.35 -9.89 -15.41
CA PRO A 214 13.71 -10.40 -15.37
C PRO A 214 14.77 -9.38 -14.92
N TYR A 215 14.52 -8.09 -15.17
CA TYR A 215 15.43 -7.00 -14.77
C TYR A 215 15.12 -6.43 -13.38
N TYR A 216 13.99 -6.83 -12.78
CA TYR A 216 13.54 -6.32 -11.50
C TYR A 216 14.55 -6.50 -10.36
N PRO A 217 15.29 -7.62 -10.22
CA PRO A 217 16.27 -7.79 -9.14
C PRO A 217 17.31 -6.66 -9.07
N VAL A 218 17.74 -6.15 -10.21
CA VAL A 218 18.72 -5.06 -10.34
C VAL A 218 18.02 -3.70 -10.31
N LEU A 219 17.03 -3.51 -11.18
CA LEU A 219 16.43 -2.19 -11.41
C LEU A 219 15.58 -1.69 -10.23
N ARG A 220 15.04 -2.58 -9.38
CA ARG A 220 14.28 -2.18 -8.19
C ARG A 220 15.05 -1.27 -7.22
N SER A 221 16.39 -1.35 -7.28
CA SER A 221 17.28 -0.56 -6.44
C SER A 221 17.70 0.77 -7.05
N LEU A 222 17.45 0.98 -8.34
CA LEU A 222 17.87 2.14 -9.12
C LEU A 222 16.66 3.07 -9.41
N PRO A 223 16.42 4.11 -8.60
CA PRO A 223 15.22 4.96 -8.72
C PRO A 223 15.07 5.64 -10.08
N ALA A 224 16.20 6.01 -10.74
CA ALA A 224 16.21 6.64 -12.04
C ALA A 224 15.66 5.73 -13.17
N GLN A 225 15.75 4.42 -13.00
CA GLN A 225 15.42 3.42 -14.03
C GLN A 225 13.95 2.97 -14.04
N HIS A 226 13.12 3.48 -13.13
CA HIS A 226 11.71 3.10 -12.99
C HIS A 226 11.48 1.57 -12.97
N GLY A 227 12.40 0.80 -12.36
CA GLY A 227 12.39 -0.67 -12.33
C GLY A 227 11.33 -1.30 -11.41
N SER A 228 10.57 -0.51 -10.67
CA SER A 228 9.51 -0.97 -9.77
C SER A 228 8.19 -1.19 -10.52
N SER A 229 7.37 -2.14 -10.03
CA SER A 229 6.04 -2.37 -10.57
C SER A 229 5.04 -1.23 -10.32
N GLN A 230 5.28 -0.40 -9.32
CA GLN A 230 4.38 0.65 -8.84
C GLN A 230 2.96 0.15 -8.46
N LEU A 231 2.77 -1.15 -8.25
CA LEU A 231 1.48 -1.77 -7.94
C LEU A 231 1.05 -1.65 -6.48
N SER A 232 1.89 -1.08 -5.62
CA SER A 232 1.59 -0.96 -4.19
C SER A 232 0.28 -0.22 -3.86
N PRO A 233 -0.12 0.87 -4.53
CA PRO A 233 -1.43 1.47 -4.29
C PRO A 233 -2.58 0.52 -4.65
N HIS A 234 -2.46 -0.18 -5.76
CA HIS A 234 -3.47 -1.14 -6.21
C HIS A 234 -3.65 -2.32 -5.24
N LEU A 235 -2.54 -2.80 -4.66
CA LEU A 235 -2.57 -3.85 -3.64
C LEU A 235 -3.11 -3.35 -2.29
N VAL A 236 -2.95 -2.06 -1.97
CA VAL A 236 -3.48 -1.45 -0.73
C VAL A 236 -4.99 -1.22 -0.82
N PHE A 237 -5.47 -0.69 -1.95
CA PHE A 237 -6.90 -0.42 -2.17
C PHE A 237 -7.64 -1.61 -2.78
N GLY A 238 -6.93 -2.70 -3.07
CA GLY A 238 -7.50 -3.94 -3.58
C GLY A 238 -8.09 -3.82 -4.99
N THR A 239 -7.64 -2.85 -5.79
CA THR A 239 -7.95 -2.76 -7.21
C THR A 239 -7.17 -3.78 -8.04
N LEU A 240 -6.20 -4.47 -7.42
CA LEU A 240 -5.52 -5.64 -7.92
C LEU A 240 -5.52 -6.71 -6.84
N SER A 241 -5.93 -7.92 -7.19
CA SER A 241 -5.77 -9.08 -6.33
C SER A 241 -4.30 -9.46 -6.18
N VAL A 242 -3.85 -9.71 -4.95
CA VAL A 242 -2.51 -10.21 -4.70
C VAL A 242 -2.31 -11.61 -5.29
N ARG A 243 -3.37 -12.43 -5.36
CA ARG A 243 -3.37 -13.76 -6.00
C ARG A 243 -3.13 -13.65 -7.51
N ARG A 244 -3.82 -12.70 -8.17
CA ARG A 244 -3.58 -12.42 -9.61
C ARG A 244 -2.18 -11.90 -9.87
N ALA A 245 -1.67 -11.02 -9.00
CA ALA A 245 -0.31 -10.51 -9.10
C ALA A 245 0.73 -11.64 -8.99
N TRP A 246 0.58 -12.51 -7.99
CA TRP A 246 1.45 -13.67 -7.80
C TRP A 246 1.35 -14.67 -8.95
N ALA A 247 0.13 -14.99 -9.38
CA ALA A 247 -0.13 -15.91 -10.48
C ALA A 247 0.49 -15.45 -11.80
N ALA A 248 0.34 -14.16 -12.13
CA ALA A 248 0.95 -13.58 -13.32
C ALA A 248 2.48 -13.69 -13.30
N ALA A 249 3.10 -13.47 -12.14
CA ALA A 249 4.53 -13.63 -11.97
C ALA A 249 4.98 -15.10 -12.06
N SER A 250 4.19 -16.03 -11.53
CA SER A 250 4.56 -17.46 -11.52
C SER A 250 4.69 -18.06 -12.93
N ASN A 251 4.06 -17.44 -13.91
CA ASN A 251 4.17 -17.83 -15.32
C ASN A 251 5.28 -17.07 -16.08
N THR A 252 6.11 -16.28 -15.35
CA THR A 252 7.18 -15.46 -15.95
C THR A 252 8.53 -15.91 -15.39
N PRO A 253 9.57 -16.09 -16.23
CA PRO A 253 10.93 -16.36 -15.75
C PRO A 253 11.41 -15.29 -14.77
N ASP A 254 12.32 -15.66 -13.85
CA ASP A 254 12.99 -14.77 -12.89
C ASP A 254 12.07 -13.99 -11.93
N ALA A 255 10.87 -14.53 -11.68
CA ALA A 255 9.89 -13.91 -10.81
C ALA A 255 10.26 -13.89 -9.30
N ALA A 256 11.27 -14.65 -8.88
CA ALA A 256 11.57 -14.90 -7.47
C ALA A 256 11.74 -13.63 -6.63
N ALA A 257 12.45 -12.63 -7.15
CA ALA A 257 12.67 -11.37 -6.42
C ALA A 257 11.38 -10.54 -6.23
N TRP A 258 10.43 -10.63 -7.15
CA TRP A 258 9.16 -9.94 -7.02
C TRP A 258 8.19 -10.73 -6.14
N GLN A 259 8.19 -12.05 -6.23
CA GLN A 259 7.47 -12.93 -5.30
C GLN A 259 7.94 -12.74 -3.85
N GLU A 260 9.27 -12.57 -3.63
CA GLU A 260 9.82 -12.16 -2.34
C GLU A 260 9.23 -10.84 -1.85
N ALA A 261 9.09 -9.84 -2.73
CA ALA A 261 8.50 -8.56 -2.35
C ALA A 261 7.02 -8.69 -1.93
N LEU A 262 6.24 -9.56 -2.60
CA LEU A 262 4.87 -9.89 -2.20
C LEU A 262 4.84 -10.63 -0.85
N ALA A 263 5.74 -11.62 -0.66
CA ALA A 263 5.87 -12.34 0.60
C ALA A 263 6.22 -11.40 1.77
N ARG A 264 7.15 -10.46 1.56
CA ARG A 264 7.56 -9.47 2.56
C ARG A 264 6.42 -8.52 2.95
N ARG A 265 5.58 -8.11 1.98
CA ARG A 265 4.35 -7.35 2.26
C ARG A 265 3.39 -8.15 3.16
N GLU A 266 3.21 -9.42 2.86
CA GLU A 266 2.31 -10.29 3.61
C GLU A 266 2.86 -10.63 4.99
N PHE A 267 4.16 -10.88 5.10
CA PHE A 267 4.86 -11.07 6.36
C PHE A 267 4.58 -9.94 7.36
N TRP A 268 4.72 -8.67 6.95
CA TRP A 268 4.42 -7.53 7.80
C TRP A 268 2.97 -7.55 8.30
N ARG A 269 2.03 -7.89 7.46
CA ARG A 269 0.61 -7.97 7.84
C ARG A 269 0.32 -9.06 8.86
N HIS A 270 0.95 -10.23 8.72
CA HIS A 270 0.88 -11.30 9.71
C HIS A 270 1.56 -10.91 11.02
N TYR A 271 2.75 -10.33 10.92
CA TYR A 271 3.52 -9.88 12.07
C TYR A 271 2.72 -8.90 12.95
N PHE A 272 2.11 -7.89 12.36
CA PHE A 272 1.33 -6.90 13.11
C PHE A 272 -0.04 -7.41 13.57
N ARG A 273 -0.60 -8.42 12.94
CA ARG A 273 -1.78 -9.10 13.51
C ARG A 273 -1.45 -9.82 14.80
N GLN A 274 -0.27 -10.41 14.89
CA GLN A 274 0.19 -11.14 16.06
C GLN A 274 0.71 -10.20 17.16
N TYR A 275 1.33 -9.10 16.78
CA TYR A 275 1.96 -8.12 17.69
C TYR A 275 1.49 -6.68 17.38
N PRO A 276 0.23 -6.33 17.63
CA PRO A 276 -0.32 -5.03 17.23
C PRO A 276 0.35 -3.82 17.92
N ASP A 277 0.87 -4.00 19.13
CA ASP A 277 1.52 -2.94 19.90
C ASP A 277 2.83 -2.46 19.27
N VAL A 278 3.51 -3.31 18.50
CA VAL A 278 4.75 -2.97 17.78
C VAL A 278 4.53 -1.89 16.70
N LEU A 279 3.28 -1.64 16.29
CA LEU A 279 2.96 -0.51 15.39
C LEU A 279 3.29 0.87 15.99
N ARG A 280 3.32 0.99 17.31
CA ARG A 280 3.39 2.25 18.03
C ARG A 280 4.55 2.34 19.00
N GLN A 281 5.04 1.21 19.47
CA GLN A 281 6.08 1.12 20.50
C GLN A 281 7.41 0.75 19.88
N ASP A 282 8.49 1.19 20.51
CA ASP A 282 9.83 0.68 20.21
C ASP A 282 9.89 -0.80 20.59
N LEU A 283 10.65 -1.58 19.83
CA LEU A 283 10.92 -2.94 20.22
C LEU A 283 11.57 -2.97 21.61
N PRO A 284 11.20 -3.89 22.51
CA PRO A 284 11.56 -3.85 23.94
C PRO A 284 13.05 -3.72 24.25
N GLU A 285 13.91 -4.15 23.34
CA GLU A 285 15.37 -4.18 23.51
C GLU A 285 16.08 -2.90 23.06
N HIS A 286 15.35 -1.93 22.46
CA HIS A 286 15.97 -0.80 21.77
C HIS A 286 15.20 0.49 22.05
N ARG A 287 15.76 1.33 22.89
CA ARG A 287 15.25 2.70 23.04
C ARG A 287 15.74 3.53 21.86
N ALA A 288 14.79 4.05 21.07
CA ALA A 288 15.10 5.03 20.05
C ALA A 288 15.78 6.24 20.70
N ALA A 289 17.06 6.42 20.42
CA ALA A 289 17.78 7.62 20.80
C ALA A 289 17.28 8.81 19.98
N GLY A 290 16.99 9.91 20.66
CA GLY A 290 16.86 11.21 20.02
C GLY A 290 15.46 11.79 19.95
N GLN A 291 15.38 13.09 20.16
CA GLN A 291 14.30 13.94 19.65
C GLN A 291 14.86 14.67 18.44
N ALA A 292 14.26 14.48 17.26
CA ALA A 292 14.62 15.31 16.13
C ALA A 292 14.31 16.77 16.47
N ASN A 293 15.30 17.63 16.33
CA ASN A 293 15.09 19.07 16.33
C ASN A 293 14.03 19.39 15.25
N GLN A 294 13.02 20.18 15.60
CA GLN A 294 11.95 20.56 14.68
C GLN A 294 12.48 21.17 13.39
N THR A 295 13.58 21.94 13.46
CA THR A 295 14.25 22.53 12.28
C THR A 295 14.80 21.44 11.36
N LEU A 296 15.46 20.41 11.88
CA LEU A 296 15.98 19.31 11.08
C LEU A 296 14.86 18.48 10.45
N MET A 297 13.78 18.26 11.20
CA MET A 297 12.58 17.59 10.68
C MET A 297 11.93 18.40 9.55
N ALA A 298 11.78 19.70 9.70
CA ALA A 298 11.23 20.59 8.68
C ALA A 298 12.11 20.61 7.42
N ALA A 299 13.43 20.70 7.57
CA ALA A 299 14.36 20.64 6.46
C ALA A 299 14.25 19.32 5.68
N TRP A 300 14.14 18.19 6.39
CA TRP A 300 13.94 16.88 5.79
C TRP A 300 12.59 16.78 5.06
N GLN A 301 11.50 17.21 5.68
CA GLN A 301 10.16 17.20 5.06
C GLN A 301 10.10 18.06 3.78
N GLN A 302 10.83 19.18 3.75
CA GLN A 302 10.87 20.09 2.61
C GLN A 302 11.86 19.66 1.52
N GLY A 303 12.79 18.74 1.81
CA GLY A 303 13.85 18.34 0.89
C GLY A 303 14.86 19.46 0.69
N ILE A 304 15.37 20.02 1.79
CA ILE A 304 16.40 21.08 1.85
C ILE A 304 17.46 20.78 2.93
N THR A 305 17.80 19.50 3.09
CA THR A 305 18.79 19.06 4.10
C THR A 305 20.23 19.29 3.68
N GLY A 306 20.48 19.62 2.40
CA GLY A 306 21.80 19.68 1.83
C GLY A 306 22.39 18.32 1.41
N TYR A 307 21.59 17.23 1.50
CA TYR A 307 21.95 15.91 1.02
C TYR A 307 21.14 15.58 -0.25
N PRO A 308 21.74 15.64 -1.46
CA PRO A 308 20.99 15.67 -2.72
C PRO A 308 20.02 14.50 -2.93
N LEU A 309 20.41 13.26 -2.63
CA LEU A 309 19.51 12.13 -2.80
C LEU A 309 18.33 12.18 -1.81
N ALA A 310 18.58 12.59 -0.55
CA ALA A 310 17.52 12.74 0.45
C ALA A 310 16.53 13.82 0.00
N ASP A 311 17.04 14.97 -0.43
CA ASP A 311 16.23 16.11 -0.85
C ASP A 311 15.42 15.79 -2.11
N ALA A 312 16.04 15.17 -3.11
CA ALA A 312 15.38 14.69 -4.33
C ALA A 312 14.23 13.71 -4.02
N ALA A 313 14.49 12.74 -3.13
CA ALA A 313 13.48 11.77 -2.72
C ALA A 313 12.31 12.40 -1.96
N MET A 314 12.59 13.31 -1.03
CA MET A 314 11.55 13.98 -0.25
C MET A 314 10.69 14.91 -1.09
N ARG A 315 11.27 15.60 -2.10
CA ARG A 315 10.52 16.38 -3.10
C ARG A 315 9.62 15.47 -3.94
N LEU A 316 10.15 14.35 -4.45
CA LEU A 316 9.32 13.38 -5.20
C LEU A 316 8.15 12.88 -4.36
N LEU A 317 8.39 12.53 -3.08
CA LEU A 317 7.32 12.08 -2.18
C LEU A 317 6.24 13.15 -2.00
N ARG A 318 6.63 14.39 -1.75
CA ARG A 318 5.70 15.52 -1.61
C ARG A 318 4.88 15.75 -2.88
N ASP A 319 5.53 15.66 -4.04
CA ASP A 319 4.91 16.01 -5.32
C ASP A 319 4.00 14.89 -5.86
N THR A 320 4.33 13.61 -5.58
CA THR A 320 3.61 12.44 -6.13
C THR A 320 2.84 11.62 -5.09
N GLY A 321 3.26 11.66 -3.83
CA GLY A 321 2.76 10.77 -2.79
C GLY A 321 3.30 9.34 -2.91
N TRP A 322 4.35 9.11 -3.70
CA TRP A 322 4.90 7.77 -3.90
C TRP A 322 6.44 7.78 -4.01
N LEU A 323 7.07 6.76 -3.45
CA LEU A 323 8.51 6.50 -3.55
C LEU A 323 8.78 5.01 -3.82
N PRO A 324 9.83 4.67 -4.61
CA PRO A 324 10.38 3.33 -4.65
C PRO A 324 10.85 2.89 -3.26
N HIS A 325 10.78 1.58 -2.98
CA HIS A 325 11.15 1.03 -1.67
C HIS A 325 12.59 1.36 -1.25
N SER A 326 13.55 1.35 -2.17
CA SER A 326 14.94 1.72 -1.93
C SER A 326 15.08 3.13 -1.35
N LEU A 327 14.37 4.11 -1.92
CA LEU A 327 14.36 5.48 -1.42
C LEU A 327 13.62 5.63 -0.09
N ARG A 328 12.54 4.86 0.15
CA ARG A 328 11.87 4.85 1.47
C ARG A 328 12.83 4.42 2.57
N ARG A 329 13.57 3.34 2.34
CA ARG A 329 14.60 2.86 3.28
C ARG A 329 15.71 3.88 3.49
N PHE A 330 16.19 4.48 2.41
CA PHE A 330 17.23 5.51 2.47
C PHE A 330 16.76 6.73 3.29
N CYS A 331 15.58 7.30 2.98
CA CYS A 331 15.04 8.46 3.69
C CYS A 331 14.78 8.19 5.16
N ALA A 332 14.30 6.99 5.50
CA ALA A 332 14.06 6.59 6.88
C ALA A 332 15.38 6.41 7.66
N ALA A 333 16.36 5.72 7.08
CA ALA A 333 17.69 5.57 7.69
C ALA A 333 18.39 6.92 7.85
N PHE A 334 18.30 7.80 6.85
CA PHE A 334 18.85 9.16 6.92
C PHE A 334 18.20 9.96 8.07
N PHE A 335 16.88 9.96 8.15
CA PHE A 335 16.15 10.65 9.22
C PHE A 335 16.54 10.15 10.62
N CYS A 336 16.58 8.83 10.81
CA CYS A 336 16.87 8.26 12.13
C CYS A 336 18.36 8.35 12.50
N ARG A 337 19.27 8.07 11.55
CA ARG A 337 20.71 7.87 11.86
C ARG A 337 21.57 9.09 11.60
N VAL A 338 21.16 10.00 10.70
CA VAL A 338 21.89 11.24 10.43
C VAL A 338 21.26 12.42 11.16
N LEU A 339 19.94 12.58 11.07
CA LEU A 339 19.25 13.67 11.73
C LEU A 339 18.90 13.38 13.19
N GLY A 340 18.99 12.12 13.65
CA GLY A 340 18.68 11.70 15.02
C GLY A 340 17.19 11.74 15.35
N GLY A 341 16.33 11.63 14.33
CA GLY A 341 14.88 11.66 14.48
C GLY A 341 14.31 10.36 15.03
N ARG A 342 13.21 10.44 15.76
CA ARG A 342 12.45 9.27 16.18
C ARG A 342 11.73 8.67 14.96
N TRP A 343 11.84 7.36 14.80
CA TRP A 343 11.19 6.67 13.67
C TRP A 343 9.68 6.92 13.59
N GLN A 344 9.00 7.06 14.75
CA GLN A 344 7.57 7.33 14.81
C GLN A 344 7.19 8.66 14.15
N ASP A 345 8.02 9.69 14.30
CA ASP A 345 7.77 11.01 13.73
C ASP A 345 7.89 10.97 12.19
N GLY A 346 8.94 10.32 11.70
CA GLY A 346 9.16 10.12 10.27
C GLY A 346 8.10 9.20 9.64
N ALA A 347 7.77 8.08 10.30
CA ALA A 347 6.72 7.16 9.89
C ALA A 347 5.34 7.83 9.85
N GLY A 348 5.05 8.69 10.83
CA GLY A 348 3.82 9.48 10.88
C GLY A 348 3.73 10.49 9.74
N TRP A 349 4.85 11.10 9.36
CA TRP A 349 4.87 11.99 8.20
C TRP A 349 4.67 11.22 6.89
N PHE A 350 5.36 10.09 6.71
CA PHE A 350 5.15 9.20 5.56
C PHE A 350 3.69 8.71 5.48
N ALA A 351 3.08 8.39 6.62
CA ALA A 351 1.67 8.02 6.67
C ALA A 351 0.73 9.10 6.10
N ARG A 352 1.09 10.37 6.25
CA ARG A 352 0.33 11.50 5.68
C ARG A 352 0.62 11.74 4.20
N GLN A 353 1.80 11.35 3.69
CA GLN A 353 2.19 11.61 2.31
C GLN A 353 1.87 10.46 1.35
N LEU A 354 2.17 9.22 1.76
CA LEU A 354 2.13 8.06 0.88
C LEU A 354 0.71 7.76 0.38
N LEU A 355 0.55 7.65 -0.92
CA LEU A 355 -0.67 7.15 -1.57
C LEU A 355 -0.98 5.71 -1.14
N ASP A 356 0.04 4.87 -1.10
CA ASP A 356 -0.02 3.45 -0.75
C ASP A 356 0.29 3.18 0.73
N PHE A 357 -0.12 4.07 1.62
CA PHE A 357 0.11 3.86 3.05
C PHE A 357 -0.56 2.59 3.56
N GLU A 358 0.26 1.71 4.11
CA GLU A 358 -0.15 0.49 4.79
C GLU A 358 0.56 0.46 6.17
N PRO A 359 -0.19 0.48 7.29
CA PRO A 359 0.38 0.66 8.62
C PRO A 359 1.47 -0.35 8.98
N ALA A 360 1.23 -1.63 8.69
CA ALA A 360 2.15 -2.70 9.01
C ALA A 360 3.49 -2.54 8.27
N ALA A 361 3.47 -2.46 6.95
CA ALA A 361 4.68 -2.30 6.15
C ALA A 361 5.42 -0.99 6.46
N ASN A 362 4.68 0.11 6.69
CA ASN A 362 5.28 1.39 7.04
C ASN A 362 6.05 1.29 8.37
N SER A 363 5.38 0.89 9.46
CA SER A 363 6.02 0.81 10.78
C SER A 363 7.17 -0.20 10.81
N GLY A 364 7.01 -1.39 10.22
CA GLY A 364 8.07 -2.39 10.18
C GLY A 364 9.32 -1.91 9.45
N ASN A 365 9.16 -1.31 8.26
CA ASN A 365 10.29 -0.81 7.50
C ASN A 365 10.99 0.40 8.17
N TRP A 366 10.24 1.27 8.86
CA TRP A 366 10.80 2.37 9.62
C TRP A 366 11.63 1.88 10.81
N GLN A 367 11.16 0.88 11.56
CA GLN A 367 11.90 0.26 12.65
C GLN A 367 13.20 -0.38 12.15
N LEU A 368 13.15 -1.12 11.02
CA LEU A 368 14.37 -1.67 10.40
C LEU A 368 15.36 -0.57 10.00
N ALA A 369 14.87 0.51 9.39
CA ALA A 369 15.72 1.63 8.99
C ALA A 369 16.34 2.36 10.18
N ALA A 370 15.63 2.42 11.32
CA ALA A 370 16.13 2.96 12.58
C ALA A 370 17.16 2.04 13.27
N GLY A 371 17.36 0.80 12.78
CA GLY A 371 18.28 -0.15 13.40
C GLY A 371 17.65 -1.06 14.45
N LEU A 372 16.31 -1.08 14.56
CA LEU A 372 15.60 -1.83 15.60
C LEU A 372 15.32 -3.30 15.24
N GLY A 373 15.86 -3.79 14.14
CA GLY A 373 15.60 -5.15 13.59
C GLY A 373 16.50 -6.27 14.13
N GLY A 374 17.13 -6.10 15.30
CA GLY A 374 18.02 -7.09 15.92
C GLY A 374 19.53 -6.77 15.76
N LYS A 375 20.37 -7.50 16.47
CA LYS A 375 21.81 -7.21 16.66
C LYS A 375 22.64 -7.04 15.38
N GLN A 376 22.22 -7.61 14.25
CA GLN A 376 22.95 -7.49 12.98
C GLN A 376 22.64 -6.18 12.23
N VAL A 377 21.47 -5.60 12.41
CA VAL A 377 21.03 -4.38 11.70
C VAL A 377 21.63 -3.13 12.35
N GLU A 378 21.85 -3.14 13.66
CA GLU A 378 22.43 -2.01 14.41
C GLU A 378 23.86 -1.67 14.04
N ARG A 379 24.65 -2.66 13.62
CA ARG A 379 26.11 -2.52 13.47
C ARG A 379 26.57 -2.01 12.11
N GLN A 380 25.70 -1.90 11.13
CA GLN A 380 26.12 -1.40 9.82
C GLN A 380 26.16 0.14 9.81
N PRO A 381 27.32 0.75 9.61
CA PRO A 381 27.41 2.20 9.50
C PRO A 381 26.61 2.70 8.31
N PHE A 382 25.82 3.76 8.53
CA PHE A 382 25.05 4.39 7.47
C PHE A 382 25.79 5.63 6.96
N ASN A 383 26.36 5.53 5.76
CA ASN A 383 26.97 6.66 5.07
C ASN A 383 26.01 7.13 3.95
N PRO A 384 25.37 8.30 4.07
CA PRO A 384 24.38 8.79 3.11
C PRO A 384 24.98 9.05 1.72
N VAL A 385 26.25 9.40 1.62
CA VAL A 385 26.93 9.64 0.34
C VAL A 385 27.16 8.33 -0.40
N VAL A 386 27.70 7.32 0.29
CA VAL A 386 27.94 5.98 -0.28
C VAL A 386 26.59 5.34 -0.72
N TRP A 387 25.55 5.50 0.08
CA TRP A 387 24.21 5.00 -0.32
C TRP A 387 23.65 5.76 -1.51
N SER A 388 23.87 7.08 -1.57
CA SER A 388 23.48 7.90 -2.72
C SER A 388 24.12 7.40 -4.01
N GLN A 389 25.44 7.16 -3.98
CA GLN A 389 26.19 6.63 -5.12
C GLN A 389 25.74 5.22 -5.56
N LYS A 390 25.33 4.36 -4.60
CA LYS A 390 24.79 3.04 -4.90
C LYS A 390 23.40 3.07 -5.54
N LEU A 391 22.55 3.99 -5.09
CA LEU A 391 21.15 4.07 -5.55
C LEU A 391 21.00 4.90 -6.83
N ASP A 392 21.88 5.85 -7.07
CA ASP A 392 21.86 6.73 -8.26
C ASP A 392 23.29 6.93 -8.81
N PRO A 393 23.98 5.89 -9.30
CA PRO A 393 25.41 5.94 -9.63
C PRO A 393 25.79 7.11 -10.56
N ASP A 394 24.95 7.40 -11.53
CA ASP A 394 25.17 8.48 -12.49
C ASP A 394 24.57 9.82 -12.06
N GLY A 395 23.90 9.90 -10.93
CA GLY A 395 23.21 11.11 -10.46
C GLY A 395 21.98 11.50 -11.29
N GLN A 396 21.42 10.59 -12.09
CA GLN A 396 20.28 10.86 -12.97
C GLN A 396 19.02 11.20 -12.20
N PHE A 397 18.77 10.49 -11.09
CA PHE A 397 17.61 10.76 -10.22
C PHE A 397 17.76 12.12 -9.56
N ILE A 398 18.94 12.43 -9.02
CA ILE A 398 19.23 13.73 -8.40
C ILE A 398 19.03 14.86 -9.42
N ARG A 399 19.61 14.76 -10.63
CA ARG A 399 19.47 15.80 -11.68
C ARG A 399 18.01 16.06 -12.05
N ARG A 400 17.20 15.03 -12.13
CA ARG A 400 15.76 15.15 -12.47
C ARG A 400 14.98 15.94 -11.43
N HIS A 401 15.31 15.78 -10.14
CA HIS A 401 14.55 16.38 -9.05
C HIS A 401 15.22 17.62 -8.42
N LEU A 402 16.50 17.86 -8.73
CA LEU A 402 17.29 19.01 -8.29
C LEU A 402 17.98 19.66 -9.51
N PRO A 403 17.25 20.39 -10.36
CA PRO A 403 17.80 20.95 -11.60
C PRO A 403 18.99 21.89 -11.36
N GLN A 404 19.05 22.57 -10.21
CA GLN A 404 20.18 23.44 -9.84
C GLN A 404 21.50 22.69 -9.72
N LEU A 405 21.50 21.38 -9.52
CA LEU A 405 22.69 20.53 -9.47
C LEU A 405 22.93 19.73 -10.75
N ALA A 406 22.10 19.89 -11.81
CA ALA A 406 22.11 19.04 -12.98
C ALA A 406 23.42 19.12 -13.78
N TYR A 407 24.17 20.21 -13.68
CA TYR A 407 25.45 20.42 -14.38
C TYR A 407 26.63 19.71 -13.72
N LEU A 408 26.47 19.22 -12.45
CA LEU A 408 27.55 18.53 -11.75
C LEU A 408 27.79 17.14 -12.34
N ASP A 409 29.05 16.71 -12.33
CA ASP A 409 29.41 15.34 -12.68
C ASP A 409 28.86 14.32 -11.67
N SER A 410 28.90 13.04 -12.03
CA SER A 410 28.35 11.95 -11.22
C SER A 410 29.07 11.75 -9.87
N ARG A 411 30.28 12.22 -9.71
CA ARG A 411 31.04 12.12 -8.45
C ARG A 411 30.66 13.26 -7.50
N ARG A 412 30.59 14.50 -8.00
CA ARG A 412 30.35 15.69 -7.18
C ARG A 412 28.89 15.88 -6.80
N ILE A 413 27.95 15.39 -7.62
CA ILE A 413 26.52 15.57 -7.41
C ILE A 413 25.98 14.94 -6.12
N HIS A 414 26.64 13.92 -5.58
CA HIS A 414 26.22 13.24 -4.33
C HIS A 414 26.63 13.97 -3.06
N ALA A 415 27.67 14.81 -3.14
CA ALA A 415 28.21 15.55 -2.00
C ALA A 415 28.84 16.88 -2.47
N PRO A 416 28.05 17.82 -3.03
CA PRO A 416 28.57 19.05 -3.62
C PRO A 416 29.33 19.92 -2.61
N TRP A 417 29.02 19.84 -1.33
CA TRP A 417 29.72 20.57 -0.27
C TRP A 417 31.19 20.17 -0.07
N LEU A 418 31.58 18.96 -0.47
CA LEU A 418 32.98 18.52 -0.40
C LEU A 418 33.87 19.19 -1.44
N ALA A 419 33.28 19.79 -2.48
CA ALA A 419 33.95 20.53 -3.54
C ALA A 419 33.47 22.00 -3.56
N ALA A 420 33.02 22.56 -2.45
CA ALA A 420 32.39 23.87 -2.39
C ALA A 420 33.28 25.02 -2.88
N ALA A 421 34.61 24.89 -2.82
CA ALA A 421 35.54 25.85 -3.37
C ALA A 421 35.61 25.85 -4.92
N GLU A 422 35.19 24.72 -5.56
CA GLU A 422 35.27 24.49 -7.00
C GLU A 422 33.90 24.51 -7.70
N VAL A 423 32.81 24.48 -6.92
CA VAL A 423 31.46 24.23 -7.42
C VAL A 423 30.50 25.31 -6.97
N ASN A 424 29.85 25.96 -7.90
CA ASN A 424 28.71 26.84 -7.59
C ASN A 424 27.45 25.99 -7.43
N THR A 425 26.91 25.83 -6.23
CA THR A 425 25.72 25.01 -5.96
C THR A 425 24.40 25.66 -6.43
N ASN A 426 24.44 26.83 -7.06
CA ASN A 426 23.26 27.57 -7.55
C ASN A 426 22.17 27.71 -6.46
N GLY A 427 22.59 28.07 -5.25
CA GLY A 427 21.68 28.23 -4.11
C GLY A 427 21.20 26.93 -3.45
N TYR A 428 21.75 25.78 -3.83
CA TYR A 428 21.49 24.53 -3.11
C TYR A 428 22.16 24.59 -1.72
N PRO A 429 21.43 24.26 -0.62
CA PRO A 429 21.92 24.48 0.74
C PRO A 429 23.10 23.57 1.10
N ALA A 430 23.92 24.05 2.04
CA ALA A 430 24.90 23.23 2.72
C ALA A 430 24.22 22.18 3.62
N PRO A 431 24.90 21.07 3.97
CA PRO A 431 24.36 20.07 4.88
C PRO A 431 23.97 20.65 6.25
N VAL A 432 22.72 20.36 6.67
CA VAL A 432 22.21 20.80 7.99
C VAL A 432 22.89 20.11 9.17
N VAL A 433 23.57 18.98 8.94
CA VAL A 433 24.33 18.17 9.90
C VAL A 433 25.50 17.53 9.17
N ASP A 434 26.69 17.48 9.77
CA ASP A 434 27.78 16.62 9.28
C ASP A 434 27.54 15.17 9.72
N TYR A 435 27.26 14.27 8.77
CA TYR A 435 27.03 12.85 9.06
C TYR A 435 28.23 12.13 9.68
N ARG A 436 29.45 12.69 9.54
CA ARG A 436 30.69 12.12 10.09
C ARG A 436 30.86 12.41 11.58
N ALA A 437 30.10 13.36 12.09
CA ALA A 437 30.14 13.76 13.51
C ALA A 437 29.22 12.91 14.41
N ARG A 438 28.59 11.85 13.86
CA ARG A 438 27.63 10.98 14.57
C ARG A 438 27.98 9.51 14.49
#